data_c01d189ef229bc91652edcbfd54abe2f
#
_entry.id   c01d189ef229bc91652edcbfd54abe2f
#
_cell.length_a   1.000
_cell.length_b   1.000
_cell.length_c   1.000
_cell.angle_alpha   90.00
_cell.angle_beta   90.00
_cell.angle_gamma   90.00
#
_symmetry.space_group_name_H-M   'P 1'
#
loop_
_entity.id
_entity.type
_entity.pdbx_description
1 polymer ?
#
loop_
_entity_poly.entity_id
_entity_poly.type
_entity_poly.pdbx_seq_one_letter_code
_entity_poly.pdbx_strand_id
1 'polypeptide(L)'
;MSPQEFFETHRATLEKAVEATRTRAYWSPFSEMPSPRVYGETAQADGEAAFKARLNKVFDLGQPGAAGFVGGERSPFGFDLGVTYPKADIGAVIEAARKATAGWRRIGPNGRAGICAEILQRLNKRSFEIAFAVMHTTGQAFMMAFQAGGPHAQDRGLEAVAYGWKAMTDQVPEARWEKPQGKNPPLVMDKRFDVIGRGIGLMIGCATFPTWNGYPGLFASLVTGNPVIVKPHPAGILPLAITVEIARDVLKEAGLDPNVVTLVADSADAPVTKDLAMRPEIALIDFTGSSEFGNWLEENCRHAAVFTEKAGVNTVIIDSTDDPKGMVRNLAFSLSLYSGQMCTTPQVIFVPKDGIKAGGEAMGFDQVVAALAGGTEKFVSDPERAVEVLGAIQSDATLKRLQDAASLATVALPSKAIAHPKFPDARVHTPLILVMDAKDEDKYGRELFGPISMIVKVDSTADALARAAGLVKTKGALTAALYSTDAQVIEDAQDAFVEAGVALSVNLTGGVFVNQSAAFSDFHGTGANPACNAALCDLAFVANRFRVVQSRIPVAA
;
A
#
# COMPACT_ATOMS: atom_id res chain seq x y z
N MET A 1 -27.75 -9.52 9.91
CA MET A 1 -27.68 -8.24 10.64
C MET A 1 -27.98 -7.09 9.70
N SER A 2 -28.67 -6.03 10.16
CA SER A 2 -28.88 -4.81 9.37
C SER A 2 -27.60 -3.95 9.33
N PRO A 3 -27.44 -3.04 8.36
CA PRO A 3 -26.32 -2.11 8.33
C PRO A 3 -26.15 -1.27 9.60
N GLN A 4 -27.24 -0.91 10.28
CA GLN A 4 -27.20 -0.17 11.53
C GLN A 4 -26.71 -1.04 12.70
N GLU A 5 -27.10 -2.32 12.76
CA GLU A 5 -26.58 -3.24 13.79
C GLU A 5 -25.08 -3.47 13.62
N PHE A 6 -24.58 -3.60 12.39
CA PHE A 6 -23.13 -3.64 12.14
C PHE A 6 -22.43 -2.36 12.61
N PHE A 7 -23.01 -1.19 12.36
CA PHE A 7 -22.45 0.07 12.85
C PHE A 7 -22.36 0.12 14.38
N GLU A 8 -23.44 -0.25 15.08
CA GLU A 8 -23.43 -0.27 16.57
C GLU A 8 -22.40 -1.26 17.11
N THR A 9 -22.22 -2.41 16.45
CA THR A 9 -21.22 -3.41 16.83
C THR A 9 -19.80 -2.85 16.75
N HIS A 10 -19.51 -2.03 15.72
CA HIS A 10 -18.17 -1.53 15.44
C HIS A 10 -17.95 -0.06 15.85
N ARG A 11 -18.97 0.61 16.41
CA ARG A 11 -18.93 2.05 16.77
C ARG A 11 -17.67 2.40 17.58
N ALA A 12 -17.40 1.67 18.66
CA ALA A 12 -16.27 1.96 19.53
C ALA A 12 -14.90 1.83 18.81
N THR A 13 -14.78 0.88 17.87
CA THR A 13 -13.58 0.73 17.04
C THR A 13 -13.44 1.90 16.07
N LEU A 14 -14.54 2.32 15.42
CA LEU A 14 -14.55 3.45 14.50
C LEU A 14 -14.20 4.78 15.21
N GLU A 15 -14.74 5.01 16.40
CA GLU A 15 -14.43 6.20 17.21
C GLU A 15 -12.94 6.25 17.61
N LYS A 16 -12.39 5.11 18.05
CA LYS A 16 -10.94 4.99 18.34
C LYS A 16 -10.09 5.19 17.08
N ALA A 17 -10.51 4.65 15.95
CA ALA A 17 -9.82 4.84 14.67
C ALA A 17 -9.79 6.33 14.28
N VAL A 18 -10.91 7.05 14.43
CA VAL A 18 -10.96 8.51 14.21
C VAL A 18 -10.03 9.25 15.17
N GLU A 19 -10.00 8.89 16.44
CA GLU A 19 -9.08 9.49 17.41
C GLU A 19 -7.62 9.21 17.05
N ALA A 20 -7.29 7.98 16.63
CA ALA A 20 -5.95 7.62 16.19
C ALA A 20 -5.51 8.43 14.95
N THR A 21 -6.39 8.70 13.97
CA THR A 21 -6.06 9.57 12.84
C THR A 21 -5.71 11.00 13.26
N ARG A 22 -6.26 11.47 14.37
CA ARG A 22 -6.03 12.83 14.92
C ARG A 22 -4.74 12.93 15.71
N THR A 23 -4.49 11.94 16.59
CA THR A 23 -3.36 11.97 17.52
C THR A 23 -2.07 11.46 16.90
N ARG A 24 -2.17 10.69 15.82
CA ARG A 24 -1.05 10.01 15.15
C ARG A 24 -0.26 9.09 16.10
N ALA A 25 -0.85 8.73 17.25
CA ALA A 25 -0.28 7.75 18.16
C ALA A 25 -0.44 6.33 17.62
N TYR A 26 0.48 5.43 17.97
CA TYR A 26 0.35 4.02 17.59
C TYR A 26 -0.95 3.43 18.15
N TRP A 27 -1.72 2.83 17.27
CA TRP A 27 -2.91 2.06 17.61
C TRP A 27 -3.24 1.08 16.50
N SER A 28 -3.64 -0.13 16.86
CA SER A 28 -4.16 -1.13 15.94
C SER A 28 -5.17 -2.03 16.66
N PRO A 29 -6.35 -2.31 16.08
CA PRO A 29 -7.26 -3.32 16.60
C PRO A 29 -6.91 -4.73 16.09
N PHE A 30 -5.99 -4.87 15.14
CA PHE A 30 -5.62 -6.12 14.49
C PHE A 30 -4.20 -6.53 14.86
N SER A 31 -4.05 -7.64 15.60
CA SER A 31 -2.74 -8.08 16.06
C SER A 31 -1.84 -8.50 14.90
N GLU A 32 -0.65 -7.91 14.81
CA GLU A 32 0.39 -8.33 13.87
C GLU A 32 1.14 -9.61 14.31
N MET A 33 0.91 -10.06 15.54
CA MET A 33 1.53 -11.26 16.08
C MET A 33 0.65 -12.48 15.75
N PRO A 34 1.13 -13.46 14.98
CA PRO A 34 0.39 -14.68 14.64
C PRO A 34 0.31 -15.65 15.84
N SER A 35 -0.11 -15.14 16.98
CA SER A 35 -0.11 -15.89 18.24
C SER A 35 -1.36 -16.76 18.39
N PRO A 36 -1.24 -18.03 18.80
CA PRO A 36 -2.38 -18.86 19.17
C PRO A 36 -3.30 -18.24 20.23
N ARG A 37 -2.76 -17.42 21.12
CA ARG A 37 -3.56 -16.69 22.14
C ARG A 37 -4.49 -15.66 21.53
N VAL A 38 -4.15 -15.11 20.36
CA VAL A 38 -4.94 -14.09 19.66
C VAL A 38 -5.88 -14.72 18.64
N TYR A 39 -5.36 -15.64 17.84
CA TYR A 39 -6.06 -16.17 16.66
C TYR A 39 -6.64 -17.57 16.87
N GLY A 40 -6.23 -18.30 17.91
CA GLY A 40 -6.59 -19.69 18.18
C GLY A 40 -5.48 -20.67 17.83
N GLU A 41 -5.49 -21.83 18.51
CA GLU A 41 -4.42 -22.84 18.41
C GLU A 41 -4.26 -23.43 16.99
N THR A 42 -5.35 -23.52 16.24
CA THR A 42 -5.37 -24.14 14.90
C THR A 42 -5.35 -23.13 13.76
N ALA A 43 -5.42 -21.83 14.05
CA ALA A 43 -5.67 -20.79 13.06
C ALA A 43 -4.69 -20.80 11.87
N GLN A 44 -3.40 -21.06 12.11
CA GLN A 44 -2.41 -21.14 11.03
C GLN A 44 -2.63 -22.39 10.17
N ALA A 45 -2.87 -23.54 10.79
CA ALA A 45 -3.12 -24.80 10.06
C ALA A 45 -4.44 -24.74 9.28
N ASP A 46 -5.48 -24.15 9.87
CA ASP A 46 -6.77 -23.96 9.22
C ASP A 46 -6.66 -22.99 8.03
N GLY A 47 -5.90 -21.91 8.19
CA GLY A 47 -5.63 -20.96 7.10
C GLY A 47 -4.83 -21.58 5.95
N GLU A 48 -3.82 -22.40 6.26
CA GLU A 48 -3.07 -23.15 5.23
C GLU A 48 -3.98 -24.16 4.51
N ALA A 49 -4.81 -24.89 5.25
CA ALA A 49 -5.76 -25.82 4.68
C ALA A 49 -6.80 -25.10 3.78
N ALA A 50 -7.30 -23.96 4.22
CA ALA A 50 -8.22 -23.14 3.43
C ALA A 50 -7.58 -22.64 2.13
N PHE A 51 -6.34 -22.16 2.18
CA PHE A 51 -5.58 -21.79 0.98
C PHE A 51 -5.40 -23.00 0.05
N LYS A 52 -4.92 -24.14 0.56
CA LYS A 52 -4.72 -25.36 -0.23
C LYS A 52 -6.01 -25.86 -0.87
N ALA A 53 -7.14 -25.67 -0.20
CA ALA A 53 -8.46 -26.01 -0.74
C ALA A 53 -8.89 -25.18 -1.95
N ARG A 54 -8.23 -24.03 -2.21
CA ARG A 54 -8.46 -23.20 -3.40
C ARG A 54 -7.68 -23.68 -4.63
N LEU A 55 -6.55 -24.34 -4.42
CA LEU A 55 -5.65 -24.73 -5.49
C LEU A 55 -6.34 -25.67 -6.50
N ASN A 56 -6.04 -25.45 -7.78
CA ASN A 56 -6.57 -26.22 -8.91
C ASN A 56 -8.12 -26.20 -9.01
N LYS A 57 -8.75 -25.12 -8.57
CA LYS A 57 -10.22 -24.96 -8.62
C LYS A 57 -10.63 -23.65 -9.27
N VAL A 58 -11.89 -23.63 -9.68
CA VAL A 58 -12.57 -22.41 -10.10
C VAL A 58 -12.94 -21.60 -8.85
N PHE A 59 -12.56 -20.33 -8.85
CA PHE A 59 -12.95 -19.36 -7.83
C PHE A 59 -14.13 -18.52 -8.38
N ASP A 60 -15.35 -18.99 -8.16
CA ASP A 60 -16.56 -18.34 -8.66
C ASP A 60 -17.24 -17.52 -7.55
N LEU A 61 -17.38 -16.22 -7.77
CA LEU A 61 -18.04 -15.27 -6.86
C LEU A 61 -19.56 -15.14 -7.12
N GLY A 62 -20.10 -15.81 -8.14
CA GLY A 62 -21.50 -15.65 -8.55
C GLY A 62 -21.81 -14.21 -8.97
N GLN A 63 -20.92 -13.55 -9.66
CA GLN A 63 -21.07 -12.20 -10.21
C GLN A 63 -21.28 -12.23 -11.72
N PRO A 64 -21.73 -11.13 -12.37
CA PRO A 64 -21.88 -11.09 -13.82
C PRO A 64 -20.57 -11.44 -14.53
N GLY A 65 -20.62 -12.38 -15.48
CA GLY A 65 -19.45 -12.88 -16.18
C GLY A 65 -19.73 -13.20 -17.64
N ALA A 66 -18.65 -13.40 -18.41
CA ALA A 66 -18.67 -13.90 -19.78
C ALA A 66 -18.25 -15.38 -19.82
N ALA A 67 -18.41 -16.03 -20.96
CA ALA A 67 -17.93 -17.39 -21.15
C ALA A 67 -16.40 -17.49 -21.07
N GLY A 68 -15.90 -18.53 -20.39
CA GLY A 68 -14.49 -18.84 -20.24
C GLY A 68 -13.90 -18.41 -18.91
N PHE A 69 -12.62 -18.73 -18.74
CA PHE A 69 -11.88 -18.52 -17.50
C PHE A 69 -10.56 -17.80 -17.79
N VAL A 70 -10.06 -17.10 -16.77
CA VAL A 70 -8.71 -16.52 -16.69
C VAL A 70 -8.03 -17.04 -15.43
N GLY A 71 -6.72 -16.86 -15.34
CA GLY A 71 -5.88 -17.33 -14.26
C GLY A 71 -4.46 -17.51 -14.78
N GLY A 72 -3.62 -18.24 -14.05
CA GLY A 72 -2.23 -18.48 -14.45
C GLY A 72 -1.23 -17.96 -13.43
N GLU A 73 -1.69 -17.76 -12.19
CA GLU A 73 -0.83 -17.40 -11.07
C GLU A 73 0.16 -18.52 -10.78
N ARG A 74 1.44 -18.17 -10.80
CA ARG A 74 2.54 -19.04 -10.44
C ARG A 74 3.22 -18.54 -9.16
N SER A 75 3.36 -19.43 -8.19
CA SER A 75 4.05 -19.10 -6.97
C SER A 75 5.54 -18.82 -7.25
N PRO A 76 6.11 -17.71 -6.73
CA PRO A 76 7.55 -17.47 -6.72
C PRO A 76 8.35 -18.55 -5.98
N PHE A 77 7.66 -19.39 -5.21
CA PHE A 77 8.21 -20.58 -4.54
C PHE A 77 8.19 -21.86 -5.42
N GLY A 78 7.78 -21.77 -6.71
CA GLY A 78 8.09 -22.80 -7.71
C GLY A 78 6.92 -23.71 -8.15
N PHE A 79 5.64 -23.36 -7.89
CA PHE A 79 4.51 -24.15 -8.36
C PHE A 79 3.37 -23.28 -8.91
N ASP A 80 2.53 -23.85 -9.75
CA ASP A 80 1.35 -23.18 -10.28
C ASP A 80 0.17 -23.32 -9.30
N LEU A 81 -0.54 -22.22 -9.04
CA LEU A 81 -1.71 -22.26 -8.14
C LEU A 81 -2.87 -23.01 -8.78
N GLY A 82 -2.98 -23.00 -10.11
CA GLY A 82 -4.06 -23.65 -10.84
C GLY A 82 -5.46 -23.08 -10.57
N VAL A 83 -5.53 -21.94 -9.86
CA VAL A 83 -6.81 -21.27 -9.61
C VAL A 83 -7.25 -20.56 -10.88
N THR A 84 -8.53 -20.71 -11.23
CA THR A 84 -9.12 -20.03 -12.37
C THR A 84 -10.33 -19.21 -11.94
N TYR A 85 -10.56 -18.11 -12.64
CA TYR A 85 -11.61 -17.14 -12.35
C TYR A 85 -12.49 -16.97 -13.58
N PRO A 86 -13.85 -16.93 -13.44
CA PRO A 86 -14.71 -16.61 -14.57
C PRO A 86 -14.31 -15.27 -15.20
N LYS A 87 -14.27 -15.20 -16.53
CA LYS A 87 -14.06 -13.93 -17.24
C LYS A 87 -15.17 -12.96 -16.88
N ALA A 88 -14.80 -11.72 -16.58
CA ALA A 88 -15.78 -10.67 -16.36
C ALA A 88 -16.32 -10.14 -17.70
N ASP A 89 -17.63 -9.98 -17.80
CA ASP A 89 -18.25 -9.10 -18.79
C ASP A 89 -18.20 -7.68 -18.21
N ILE A 90 -17.30 -6.84 -18.72
CA ILE A 90 -17.06 -5.49 -18.21
C ILE A 90 -18.35 -4.65 -18.22
N GLY A 91 -19.14 -4.75 -19.30
CA GLY A 91 -20.40 -4.00 -19.41
C GLY A 91 -21.41 -4.45 -18.36
N ALA A 92 -21.58 -5.76 -18.18
CA ALA A 92 -22.49 -6.32 -17.20
C ALA A 92 -22.04 -6.03 -15.75
N VAL A 93 -20.73 -6.06 -15.46
CA VAL A 93 -20.17 -5.72 -14.14
C VAL A 93 -20.41 -4.24 -13.81
N ILE A 94 -20.17 -3.33 -14.76
CA ILE A 94 -20.43 -1.88 -14.60
C ILE A 94 -21.93 -1.65 -14.35
N GLU A 95 -22.80 -2.25 -15.12
CA GLU A 95 -24.25 -2.10 -14.96
C GLU A 95 -24.75 -2.65 -13.62
N ALA A 96 -24.19 -3.78 -13.16
CA ALA A 96 -24.51 -4.35 -11.85
C ALA A 96 -24.07 -3.41 -10.71
N ALA A 97 -22.85 -2.86 -10.78
CA ALA A 97 -22.36 -1.88 -9.82
C ALA A 97 -23.23 -0.60 -9.80
N ARG A 98 -23.63 -0.11 -10.99
CA ARG A 98 -24.53 1.02 -11.14
C ARG A 98 -25.88 0.77 -10.46
N LYS A 99 -26.48 -0.40 -10.64
CA LYS A 99 -27.74 -0.79 -9.99
C LYS A 99 -27.60 -0.87 -8.46
N ALA A 100 -26.49 -1.37 -7.95
CA ALA A 100 -26.22 -1.50 -6.53
C ALA A 100 -26.08 -0.13 -5.83
N THR A 101 -25.69 0.95 -6.54
CA THR A 101 -25.40 2.28 -6.00
C THR A 101 -26.55 2.85 -5.15
N ALA A 102 -27.80 2.71 -5.59
CA ALA A 102 -28.95 3.30 -4.89
C ALA A 102 -29.19 2.65 -3.52
N GLY A 103 -29.04 1.33 -3.42
CA GLY A 103 -29.11 0.58 -2.16
C GLY A 103 -27.97 0.98 -1.21
N TRP A 104 -26.75 1.03 -1.73
CA TRP A 104 -25.56 1.41 -0.99
C TRP A 104 -25.60 2.84 -0.44
N ARG A 105 -26.15 3.78 -1.21
CA ARG A 105 -26.36 5.15 -0.75
C ARG A 105 -27.35 5.24 0.40
N ARG A 106 -28.49 4.53 0.31
CA ARG A 106 -29.62 4.62 1.27
C ARG A 106 -29.26 4.23 2.69
N ILE A 107 -28.27 3.37 2.91
CA ILE A 107 -27.86 2.98 4.26
C ILE A 107 -27.10 4.09 5.02
N GLY A 108 -26.73 5.18 4.34
CA GLY A 108 -26.08 6.35 4.93
C GLY A 108 -24.61 6.13 5.34
N PRO A 109 -23.95 7.19 5.84
CA PRO A 109 -22.54 7.10 6.25
C PRO A 109 -22.28 6.08 7.36
N ASN A 110 -23.13 6.02 8.40
CA ASN A 110 -22.98 5.08 9.51
C ASN A 110 -23.11 3.62 9.05
N GLY A 111 -24.16 3.31 8.26
CA GLY A 111 -24.36 1.97 7.74
C GLY A 111 -23.17 1.49 6.89
N ARG A 112 -22.64 2.37 6.02
CA ARG A 112 -21.45 2.06 5.20
C ARG A 112 -20.21 1.83 6.05
N ALA A 113 -19.97 2.67 7.06
CA ALA A 113 -18.84 2.50 7.97
C ALA A 113 -18.93 1.18 8.76
N GLY A 114 -20.13 0.83 9.25
CA GLY A 114 -20.37 -0.44 9.93
C GLY A 114 -20.11 -1.67 9.05
N ILE A 115 -20.59 -1.66 7.81
CA ILE A 115 -20.34 -2.72 6.82
C ILE A 115 -18.83 -2.82 6.51
N CYS A 116 -18.14 -1.70 6.27
CA CYS A 116 -16.70 -1.71 6.02
C CYS A 116 -15.90 -2.27 7.21
N ALA A 117 -16.25 -1.88 8.43
CA ALA A 117 -15.62 -2.40 9.65
C ALA A 117 -15.86 -3.91 9.83
N GLU A 118 -17.07 -4.42 9.52
CA GLU A 118 -17.36 -5.85 9.55
C GLU A 118 -16.57 -6.62 8.50
N ILE A 119 -16.44 -6.09 7.28
CA ILE A 119 -15.58 -6.68 6.25
C ILE A 119 -14.16 -6.82 6.76
N LEU A 120 -13.59 -5.75 7.33
CA LEU A 120 -12.23 -5.75 7.89
C LEU A 120 -12.09 -6.77 9.03
N GLN A 121 -13.08 -6.87 9.92
CA GLN A 121 -13.09 -7.86 10.99
C GLN A 121 -13.11 -9.30 10.47
N ARG A 122 -13.87 -9.57 9.40
CA ARG A 122 -13.90 -10.91 8.77
C ARG A 122 -12.62 -11.21 7.99
N LEU A 123 -12.01 -10.21 7.36
CA LEU A 123 -10.68 -10.32 6.78
C LEU A 123 -9.65 -10.70 7.85
N ASN A 124 -9.71 -10.07 9.02
CA ASN A 124 -8.82 -10.39 10.14
C ASN A 124 -8.97 -11.83 10.63
N LYS A 125 -10.18 -12.35 10.72
CA LYS A 125 -10.43 -13.76 11.06
C LYS A 125 -9.84 -14.74 10.04
N ARG A 126 -9.64 -14.30 8.79
CA ARG A 126 -9.04 -15.11 7.70
C ARG A 126 -7.61 -14.67 7.36
N SER A 127 -6.93 -13.95 8.27
CA SER A 127 -5.56 -13.44 8.01
C SER A 127 -4.56 -14.52 7.64
N PHE A 128 -4.66 -15.72 8.19
CA PHE A 128 -3.76 -16.82 7.82
C PHE A 128 -4.02 -17.34 6.41
N GLU A 129 -5.25 -17.49 5.96
CA GLU A 129 -5.57 -17.87 4.59
C GLU A 129 -5.07 -16.81 3.60
N ILE A 130 -5.30 -15.53 3.92
CA ILE A 130 -4.82 -14.39 3.14
C ILE A 130 -3.28 -14.39 3.11
N ALA A 131 -2.62 -14.67 4.23
CA ALA A 131 -1.16 -14.74 4.31
C ALA A 131 -0.57 -15.80 3.37
N PHE A 132 -1.14 -17.01 3.33
CA PHE A 132 -0.69 -18.03 2.37
C PHE A 132 -0.99 -17.64 0.93
N ALA A 133 -2.13 -17.01 0.65
CA ALA A 133 -2.44 -16.50 -0.68
C ALA A 133 -1.45 -15.39 -1.10
N VAL A 134 -1.13 -14.44 -0.22
CA VAL A 134 -0.13 -13.39 -0.44
C VAL A 134 1.26 -14.01 -0.63
N MET A 135 1.71 -14.88 0.28
CA MET A 135 3.00 -15.57 0.16
C MET A 135 3.17 -16.19 -1.23
N HIS A 136 2.20 -16.97 -1.66
CA HIS A 136 2.29 -17.75 -2.90
C HIS A 136 1.95 -16.99 -4.18
N THR A 137 1.52 -15.74 -4.09
CA THR A 137 1.34 -14.89 -5.27
C THR A 137 2.39 -13.79 -5.39
N THR A 138 2.95 -13.37 -4.26
CA THR A 138 3.88 -12.23 -4.24
C THR A 138 5.34 -12.62 -3.98
N GLY A 139 5.58 -13.78 -3.36
CA GLY A 139 6.92 -14.19 -2.92
C GLY A 139 7.33 -13.65 -1.54
N GLN A 140 6.46 -12.94 -0.83
CA GLN A 140 6.73 -12.56 0.57
C GLN A 140 6.96 -13.81 1.43
N ALA A 141 7.92 -13.76 2.35
CA ALA A 141 8.05 -14.79 3.39
C ALA A 141 6.80 -14.79 4.28
N PHE A 142 6.48 -15.94 4.89
CA PHE A 142 5.19 -16.12 5.59
C PHE A 142 4.90 -15.03 6.63
N MET A 143 5.88 -14.69 7.49
CA MET A 143 5.68 -13.68 8.52
C MET A 143 5.32 -12.32 7.92
N MET A 144 6.01 -11.89 6.88
CA MET A 144 5.72 -10.65 6.18
C MET A 144 4.36 -10.71 5.48
N ALA A 145 4.06 -11.83 4.80
CA ALA A 145 2.77 -12.03 4.14
C ALA A 145 1.60 -11.99 5.14
N PHE A 146 1.80 -12.50 6.36
CA PHE A 146 0.82 -12.41 7.44
C PHE A 146 0.66 -10.96 7.93
N GLN A 147 1.76 -10.29 8.28
CA GLN A 147 1.72 -8.92 8.83
C GLN A 147 1.25 -7.91 7.79
N ALA A 148 1.95 -7.79 6.67
CA ALA A 148 1.65 -6.82 5.64
C ALA A 148 0.37 -7.17 4.86
N GLY A 149 0.18 -8.45 4.51
CA GLY A 149 -1.00 -8.90 3.76
C GLY A 149 -2.29 -8.95 4.59
N GLY A 150 -2.17 -9.10 5.91
CA GLY A 150 -3.26 -9.20 6.88
C GLY A 150 -3.42 -7.94 7.73
N PRO A 151 -3.00 -7.96 9.03
CA PRO A 151 -3.27 -6.87 9.98
C PRO A 151 -2.89 -5.46 9.52
N HIS A 152 -1.70 -5.26 8.95
CA HIS A 152 -1.29 -3.92 8.50
C HIS A 152 -2.13 -3.41 7.33
N ALA A 153 -2.51 -4.29 6.39
CA ALA A 153 -3.43 -3.93 5.31
C ALA A 153 -4.82 -3.58 5.85
N GLN A 154 -5.30 -4.34 6.84
CA GLN A 154 -6.59 -4.09 7.49
C GLN A 154 -6.59 -2.77 8.25
N ASP A 155 -5.49 -2.42 8.92
CA ASP A 155 -5.31 -1.12 9.58
C ASP A 155 -5.36 0.03 8.56
N ARG A 156 -4.69 -0.09 7.41
CA ARG A 156 -4.77 0.89 6.32
C ARG A 156 -6.18 1.03 5.76
N GLY A 157 -6.91 -0.07 5.63
CA GLY A 157 -8.32 -0.04 5.26
C GLY A 157 -9.19 0.67 6.31
N LEU A 158 -8.96 0.39 7.60
CA LEU A 158 -9.69 1.01 8.70
C LEU A 158 -9.36 2.51 8.84
N GLU A 159 -8.11 2.91 8.62
CA GLU A 159 -7.70 4.32 8.56
C GLU A 159 -8.51 5.07 7.48
N ALA A 160 -8.65 4.50 6.28
CA ALA A 160 -9.46 5.07 5.21
C ALA A 160 -10.95 5.16 5.58
N VAL A 161 -11.49 4.13 6.25
CA VAL A 161 -12.88 4.15 6.76
C VAL A 161 -13.05 5.26 7.80
N ALA A 162 -12.11 5.42 8.72
CA ALA A 162 -12.17 6.44 9.78
C ALA A 162 -12.17 7.86 9.20
N TYR A 163 -11.25 8.18 8.28
CA TYR A 163 -11.22 9.45 7.59
C TYR A 163 -12.51 9.72 6.80
N GLY A 164 -12.99 8.71 6.05
CA GLY A 164 -14.20 8.84 5.24
C GLY A 164 -15.45 9.01 6.09
N TRP A 165 -15.61 8.21 7.14
CA TRP A 165 -16.75 8.32 8.06
C TRP A 165 -16.78 9.67 8.76
N LYS A 166 -15.65 10.10 9.32
CA LYS A 166 -15.55 11.42 9.95
C LYS A 166 -15.87 12.54 8.97
N ALA A 167 -15.28 12.56 7.78
CA ALA A 167 -15.50 13.61 6.79
C ALA A 167 -16.96 13.74 6.37
N MET A 168 -17.68 12.62 6.28
CA MET A 168 -19.12 12.63 5.94
C MET A 168 -20.02 13.03 7.10
N THR A 169 -19.65 12.69 8.33
CA THR A 169 -20.46 12.94 9.53
C THR A 169 -20.18 14.28 10.21
N ASP A 170 -19.13 15.00 9.81
CA ASP A 170 -18.92 16.40 10.18
C ASP A 170 -20.01 17.31 9.58
N GLN A 171 -20.69 16.86 8.52
CA GLN A 171 -21.86 17.53 7.96
C GLN A 171 -23.12 16.98 8.62
N VAL A 172 -23.92 17.87 9.24
CA VAL A 172 -25.24 17.49 9.76
C VAL A 172 -26.17 17.05 8.62
N PRO A 173 -26.95 15.96 8.80
CA PRO A 173 -27.85 15.46 7.75
C PRO A 173 -29.09 16.38 7.56
N GLU A 174 -29.50 17.05 8.59
CA GLU A 174 -30.67 17.94 8.58
C GLU A 174 -30.40 19.21 9.38
N ALA A 175 -31.00 20.33 8.96
CA ALA A 175 -30.93 21.62 9.67
C ALA A 175 -32.18 22.42 9.43
N ARG A 176 -32.68 23.08 10.49
CA ARG A 176 -33.68 24.13 10.38
C ARG A 176 -32.99 25.48 10.24
N TRP A 177 -33.33 26.20 9.18
CA TRP A 177 -32.75 27.51 8.91
C TRP A 177 -33.83 28.60 9.07
N GLU A 178 -33.55 29.56 9.92
CA GLU A 178 -34.45 30.66 10.23
C GLU A 178 -33.73 31.99 9.98
N LYS A 179 -34.32 32.82 9.10
CA LYS A 179 -33.78 34.15 8.80
C LYS A 179 -34.72 35.22 9.30
N PRO A 180 -34.30 36.04 10.26
CA PRO A 180 -35.08 37.17 10.73
C PRO A 180 -35.41 38.15 9.60
N GLN A 181 -36.64 38.70 9.59
CA GLN A 181 -37.12 39.67 8.62
C GLN A 181 -37.60 40.98 9.29
N GLY A 182 -36.88 41.47 10.27
CA GLY A 182 -37.22 42.67 11.01
C GLY A 182 -38.55 42.51 11.77
N LYS A 183 -39.60 43.24 11.38
CA LYS A 183 -40.95 43.17 11.99
C LYS A 183 -41.81 42.04 11.41
N ASN A 184 -41.41 41.44 10.31
CA ASN A 184 -42.15 40.34 9.69
C ASN A 184 -41.77 39.02 10.32
N PRO A 185 -42.64 37.97 10.20
CA PRO A 185 -42.27 36.62 10.60
C PRO A 185 -40.97 36.15 9.92
N PRO A 186 -40.12 35.34 10.59
CA PRO A 186 -38.91 34.85 10.00
C PRO A 186 -39.20 33.95 8.78
N LEU A 187 -38.29 33.93 7.82
CA LEU A 187 -38.30 32.89 6.79
C LEU A 187 -37.76 31.61 7.39
N VAL A 188 -38.51 30.52 7.27
CA VAL A 188 -38.16 29.24 7.82
C VAL A 188 -38.04 28.22 6.70
N MET A 189 -36.95 27.43 6.70
CA MET A 189 -36.73 26.31 5.79
C MET A 189 -36.17 25.12 6.53
N ASP A 190 -36.73 23.97 6.26
CA ASP A 190 -36.06 22.69 6.59
C ASP A 190 -35.12 22.32 5.45
N LYS A 191 -33.90 21.96 5.82
CA LYS A 191 -32.82 21.58 4.91
C LYS A 191 -32.41 20.17 5.18
N ARG A 192 -32.12 19.43 4.10
CA ARG A 192 -31.53 18.10 4.16
C ARG A 192 -30.28 18.06 3.31
N PHE A 193 -29.24 17.33 3.80
CA PHE A 193 -27.95 17.17 3.17
C PHE A 193 -27.66 15.69 2.96
N ASP A 194 -27.74 15.24 1.71
CA ASP A 194 -27.51 13.87 1.33
C ASP A 194 -26.06 13.69 0.85
N VAL A 195 -25.31 12.79 1.51
CA VAL A 195 -23.95 12.41 1.10
C VAL A 195 -24.03 11.34 0.01
N ILE A 196 -23.52 11.65 -1.17
CA ILE A 196 -23.51 10.75 -2.33
C ILE A 196 -22.07 10.44 -2.78
N GLY A 197 -21.80 9.21 -3.22
CA GLY A 197 -20.55 8.86 -3.91
C GLY A 197 -20.46 9.53 -5.29
N ARG A 198 -19.27 9.56 -5.86
CA ARG A 198 -19.04 10.13 -7.21
C ARG A 198 -19.48 9.20 -8.34
N GLY A 199 -19.45 7.89 -8.10
CA GLY A 199 -19.73 6.86 -9.09
C GLY A 199 -19.03 5.54 -8.77
N ILE A 200 -18.60 4.81 -9.79
CA ILE A 200 -17.90 3.53 -9.60
C ILE A 200 -16.41 3.80 -9.38
N GLY A 201 -15.85 3.19 -8.34
CA GLY A 201 -14.41 3.13 -8.10
C GLY A 201 -13.77 1.92 -8.79
N LEU A 202 -12.59 2.13 -9.36
CA LEU A 202 -11.73 1.07 -9.89
C LEU A 202 -10.47 1.00 -9.02
N MET A 203 -10.28 -0.09 -8.28
CA MET A 203 -9.05 -0.35 -7.53
C MET A 203 -8.17 -1.30 -8.33
N ILE A 204 -7.01 -0.83 -8.76
CA ILE A 204 -6.02 -1.59 -9.54
C ILE A 204 -4.91 -2.04 -8.60
N GLY A 205 -4.87 -3.33 -8.30
CA GLY A 205 -3.90 -3.93 -7.38
C GLY A 205 -2.53 -4.16 -8.01
N CYS A 206 -1.48 -3.99 -7.21
CA CYS A 206 -0.10 -4.31 -7.61
C CYS A 206 0.26 -5.78 -7.38
N ALA A 207 1.40 -6.21 -7.94
CA ALA A 207 1.87 -7.59 -7.87
C ALA A 207 2.50 -7.96 -6.52
N THR A 208 3.05 -6.99 -5.78
CA THR A 208 3.89 -7.26 -4.60
C THR A 208 3.18 -7.06 -3.27
N PHE A 209 2.20 -6.13 -3.20
CA PHE A 209 1.42 -5.82 -2.00
C PHE A 209 -0.07 -5.68 -2.34
N PRO A 210 -0.74 -6.73 -2.84
CA PRO A 210 -2.10 -6.60 -3.37
C PRO A 210 -3.12 -6.08 -2.36
N THR A 211 -3.07 -6.55 -1.11
CA THR A 211 -3.99 -6.13 -0.05
C THR A 211 -3.56 -4.82 0.60
N TRP A 212 -2.28 -4.68 0.95
CA TRP A 212 -1.76 -3.51 1.66
C TRP A 212 -1.96 -2.21 0.87
N ASN A 213 -1.60 -2.19 -0.41
CA ASN A 213 -1.81 -1.04 -1.29
C ASN A 213 -3.26 -0.92 -1.80
N GLY A 214 -3.98 -2.05 -1.91
CA GLY A 214 -5.35 -2.05 -2.42
C GLY A 214 -6.39 -1.58 -1.42
N TYR A 215 -6.23 -1.90 -0.13
CA TYR A 215 -7.26 -1.61 0.88
C TYR A 215 -7.54 -0.13 1.12
N PRO A 216 -6.56 0.79 1.14
CA PRO A 216 -6.88 2.21 1.27
C PRO A 216 -7.89 2.69 0.23
N GLY A 217 -7.65 2.45 -1.05
CA GLY A 217 -8.53 2.86 -2.15
C GLY A 217 -9.89 2.14 -2.14
N LEU A 218 -9.88 0.82 -1.89
CA LEU A 218 -11.09 0.01 -1.77
C LEU A 218 -12.01 0.55 -0.66
N PHE A 219 -11.50 0.68 0.55
CA PHE A 219 -12.31 1.08 1.70
C PHE A 219 -12.67 2.57 1.70
N ALA A 220 -11.78 3.45 1.21
CA ALA A 220 -12.11 4.85 0.99
C ALA A 220 -13.28 5.03 0.01
N SER A 221 -13.29 4.28 -1.08
CA SER A 221 -14.38 4.31 -2.06
C SER A 221 -15.67 3.74 -1.49
N LEU A 222 -15.62 2.59 -0.83
CA LEU A 222 -16.79 1.94 -0.24
C LEU A 222 -17.45 2.84 0.82
N VAL A 223 -16.70 3.29 1.83
CA VAL A 223 -17.27 4.09 2.93
C VAL A 223 -17.90 5.38 2.44
N THR A 224 -17.32 5.99 1.40
CA THR A 224 -17.83 7.24 0.81
C THR A 224 -18.98 7.06 -0.18
N GLY A 225 -19.46 5.82 -0.37
CA GLY A 225 -20.69 5.52 -1.11
C GLY A 225 -20.50 5.11 -2.56
N ASN A 226 -19.29 4.72 -2.94
CA ASN A 226 -18.96 4.28 -4.29
C ASN A 226 -18.88 2.76 -4.34
N PRO A 227 -19.63 2.05 -5.21
CA PRO A 227 -19.34 0.66 -5.55
C PRO A 227 -17.94 0.54 -6.14
N VAL A 228 -17.26 -0.60 -5.92
CA VAL A 228 -15.86 -0.78 -6.34
C VAL A 228 -15.71 -2.02 -7.21
N ILE A 229 -15.04 -1.83 -8.34
CA ILE A 229 -14.50 -2.92 -9.16
C ILE A 229 -13.05 -3.13 -8.75
N VAL A 230 -12.75 -4.31 -8.25
CA VAL A 230 -11.40 -4.73 -7.86
C VAL A 230 -10.74 -5.39 -9.06
N LYS A 231 -9.65 -4.82 -9.55
CA LYS A 231 -8.85 -5.31 -10.67
C LYS A 231 -7.45 -5.71 -10.18
N PRO A 232 -7.25 -6.98 -9.78
CA PRO A 232 -5.94 -7.45 -9.35
C PRO A 232 -4.90 -7.42 -10.46
N HIS A 233 -3.62 -7.42 -10.08
CA HIS A 233 -2.56 -7.77 -11.01
C HIS A 233 -2.69 -9.26 -11.41
N PRO A 234 -2.49 -9.65 -12.69
CA PRO A 234 -2.70 -11.03 -13.14
C PRO A 234 -1.80 -12.07 -12.46
N ALA A 235 -0.69 -11.67 -11.85
CA ALA A 235 0.17 -12.55 -11.08
C ALA A 235 -0.25 -12.70 -9.59
N GLY A 236 -1.26 -11.96 -9.12
CA GLY A 236 -1.66 -11.93 -7.71
C GLY A 236 -3.17 -11.68 -7.55
N ILE A 237 -4.01 -12.52 -8.12
CA ILE A 237 -5.47 -12.39 -8.10
C ILE A 237 -6.05 -12.90 -6.79
N LEU A 238 -5.58 -14.04 -6.30
CA LEU A 238 -6.19 -14.80 -5.20
C LEU A 238 -6.39 -14.00 -3.91
N PRO A 239 -5.43 -13.20 -3.39
CA PRO A 239 -5.64 -12.44 -2.15
C PRO A 239 -6.81 -11.46 -2.25
N LEU A 240 -6.95 -10.78 -3.39
CA LEU A 240 -8.04 -9.84 -3.64
C LEU A 240 -9.36 -10.54 -3.99
N ALA A 241 -9.32 -11.72 -4.61
CA ALA A 241 -10.50 -12.55 -4.82
C ALA A 241 -11.12 -13.00 -3.48
N ILE A 242 -10.28 -13.43 -2.51
CA ILE A 242 -10.70 -13.74 -1.14
C ILE A 242 -11.30 -12.50 -0.46
N THR A 243 -10.68 -11.34 -0.65
CA THR A 243 -11.20 -10.06 -0.13
C THR A 243 -12.60 -9.75 -0.66
N VAL A 244 -12.80 -9.88 -1.97
CA VAL A 244 -14.10 -9.65 -2.63
C VAL A 244 -15.13 -10.67 -2.18
N GLU A 245 -14.76 -11.95 -2.03
CA GLU A 245 -15.64 -13.01 -1.50
C GLU A 245 -16.19 -12.59 -0.13
N ILE A 246 -15.32 -12.22 0.81
CA ILE A 246 -15.70 -11.81 2.16
C ILE A 246 -16.59 -10.57 2.14
N ALA A 247 -16.24 -9.56 1.33
CA ALA A 247 -17.05 -8.36 1.20
C ALA A 247 -18.46 -8.65 0.68
N ARG A 248 -18.58 -9.49 -0.35
CA ARG A 248 -19.86 -9.91 -0.92
C ARG A 248 -20.72 -10.70 0.07
N ASP A 249 -20.10 -11.53 0.89
CA ASP A 249 -20.85 -12.29 1.92
C ASP A 249 -21.41 -11.38 3.02
N VAL A 250 -20.64 -10.38 3.49
CA VAL A 250 -21.15 -9.36 4.42
C VAL A 250 -22.30 -8.56 3.82
N LEU A 251 -22.18 -8.16 2.55
CA LEU A 251 -23.24 -7.43 1.84
C LEU A 251 -24.53 -8.25 1.73
N LYS A 252 -24.44 -9.54 1.35
CA LYS A 252 -25.60 -10.45 1.29
C LYS A 252 -26.27 -10.60 2.67
N GLU A 253 -25.46 -10.81 3.73
CA GLU A 253 -25.96 -10.93 5.10
C GLU A 253 -26.67 -9.65 5.56
N ALA A 254 -26.20 -8.49 5.12
CA ALA A 254 -26.82 -7.19 5.38
C ALA A 254 -28.09 -6.93 4.52
N GLY A 255 -28.49 -7.86 3.65
CA GLY A 255 -29.61 -7.68 2.72
C GLY A 255 -29.31 -6.68 1.60
N LEU A 256 -28.04 -6.45 1.27
CA LEU A 256 -27.58 -5.53 0.23
C LEU A 256 -27.17 -6.28 -1.05
N ASP A 257 -27.15 -5.55 -2.16
CA ASP A 257 -26.64 -6.10 -3.43
C ASP A 257 -25.13 -6.36 -3.32
N PRO A 258 -24.66 -7.62 -3.45
CA PRO A 258 -23.24 -7.93 -3.39
C PRO A 258 -22.41 -7.29 -4.51
N ASN A 259 -23.06 -6.80 -5.58
CA ASN A 259 -22.38 -6.12 -6.68
C ASN A 259 -21.91 -4.69 -6.34
N VAL A 260 -22.07 -4.26 -5.09
CA VAL A 260 -21.29 -3.12 -4.52
C VAL A 260 -19.78 -3.40 -4.59
N VAL A 261 -19.37 -4.66 -4.52
CA VAL A 261 -17.95 -5.07 -4.72
C VAL A 261 -17.90 -6.20 -5.73
N THR A 262 -17.12 -6.01 -6.79
CA THR A 262 -16.94 -7.01 -7.86
C THR A 262 -15.46 -7.19 -8.19
N LEU A 263 -15.11 -8.33 -8.78
CA LEU A 263 -13.76 -8.68 -9.22
C LEU A 263 -13.69 -8.70 -10.74
N VAL A 264 -12.69 -8.05 -11.32
CA VAL A 264 -12.36 -8.21 -12.74
C VAL A 264 -10.95 -8.78 -12.85
N ALA A 265 -10.85 -10.09 -12.99
CA ALA A 265 -9.61 -10.80 -13.25
C ALA A 265 -9.28 -10.80 -14.74
N ASP A 266 -8.00 -10.75 -15.09
CA ASP A 266 -7.47 -10.91 -16.44
C ASP A 266 -6.20 -11.77 -16.45
N SER A 267 -5.62 -11.92 -17.63
CA SER A 267 -4.32 -12.56 -17.84
C SER A 267 -3.34 -11.59 -18.49
N ALA A 268 -2.05 -11.85 -18.37
CA ALA A 268 -1.00 -10.97 -18.88
C ALA A 268 -1.02 -10.83 -20.41
N ASP A 269 -1.49 -11.85 -21.12
CA ASP A 269 -1.63 -11.90 -22.58
C ASP A 269 -2.93 -11.23 -23.08
N ALA A 270 -3.92 -11.01 -22.21
CA ALA A 270 -5.18 -10.36 -22.53
C ALA A 270 -5.60 -9.35 -21.44
N PRO A 271 -4.81 -8.27 -21.24
CA PRO A 271 -5.08 -7.30 -20.16
C PRO A 271 -6.28 -6.42 -20.49
N VAL A 272 -7.18 -6.24 -19.51
CA VAL A 272 -8.39 -5.41 -19.66
C VAL A 272 -8.33 -4.09 -18.89
N THR A 273 -7.23 -3.81 -18.20
CA THR A 273 -7.12 -2.66 -17.29
C THR A 273 -7.33 -1.31 -17.99
N LYS A 274 -6.73 -1.11 -19.18
CA LYS A 274 -6.89 0.15 -19.93
C LYS A 274 -8.33 0.34 -20.41
N ASP A 275 -8.96 -0.71 -20.93
CA ASP A 275 -10.36 -0.67 -21.38
C ASP A 275 -11.29 -0.32 -20.22
N LEU A 276 -11.08 -0.96 -19.07
CA LEU A 276 -11.86 -0.69 -17.86
C LEU A 276 -11.63 0.74 -17.33
N ALA A 277 -10.39 1.20 -17.28
CA ALA A 277 -10.06 2.54 -16.78
C ALA A 277 -10.62 3.67 -17.66
N MET A 278 -10.76 3.43 -18.96
CA MET A 278 -11.31 4.40 -19.92
C MET A 278 -12.84 4.48 -19.96
N ARG A 279 -13.53 3.62 -19.19
CA ARG A 279 -15.00 3.65 -19.13
C ARG A 279 -15.50 4.92 -18.45
N PRO A 280 -16.45 5.66 -19.05
CA PRO A 280 -16.94 6.92 -18.49
C PRO A 280 -17.69 6.76 -17.17
N GLU A 281 -18.17 5.55 -16.84
CA GLU A 281 -18.83 5.22 -15.59
C GLU A 281 -17.84 5.10 -14.40
N ILE A 282 -16.55 4.91 -14.69
CA ILE A 282 -15.50 4.88 -13.67
C ILE A 282 -15.20 6.32 -13.23
N ALA A 283 -15.55 6.65 -12.02
CA ALA A 283 -15.41 8.00 -11.47
C ALA A 283 -14.19 8.18 -10.55
N LEU A 284 -13.61 7.07 -10.08
CA LEU A 284 -12.47 7.03 -9.18
C LEU A 284 -11.53 5.90 -9.65
N ILE A 285 -10.23 6.16 -9.67
CA ILE A 285 -9.21 5.14 -9.98
C ILE A 285 -8.15 5.20 -8.89
N ASP A 286 -7.91 4.06 -8.24
CA ASP A 286 -6.80 3.84 -7.31
C ASP A 286 -5.80 2.89 -7.97
N PHE A 287 -4.54 3.29 -8.03
CA PHE A 287 -3.49 2.54 -8.69
C PHE A 287 -2.18 2.56 -7.89
N THR A 288 -1.55 1.40 -7.77
CA THR A 288 -0.16 1.25 -7.33
C THR A 288 0.59 0.40 -8.34
N GLY A 289 1.74 0.89 -8.83
CA GLY A 289 2.55 0.16 -9.80
C GLY A 289 3.60 1.01 -10.51
N SER A 290 3.88 0.68 -11.79
CA SER A 290 4.92 1.37 -12.57
C SER A 290 4.57 2.84 -12.85
N SER A 291 5.60 3.70 -12.89
CA SER A 291 5.44 5.12 -13.27
C SER A 291 4.87 5.28 -14.67
N GLU A 292 5.23 4.40 -15.59
CA GLU A 292 4.72 4.43 -16.98
C GLU A 292 3.18 4.32 -17.01
N PHE A 293 2.64 3.31 -16.31
CA PHE A 293 1.20 3.10 -16.32
C PHE A 293 0.45 4.13 -15.46
N GLY A 294 1.03 4.53 -14.31
CA GLY A 294 0.46 5.59 -13.47
C GLY A 294 0.35 6.93 -14.20
N ASN A 295 1.41 7.34 -14.92
CA ASN A 295 1.39 8.55 -15.75
C ASN A 295 0.36 8.43 -16.87
N TRP A 296 0.27 7.25 -17.51
CA TRP A 296 -0.76 7.03 -18.54
C TRP A 296 -2.18 7.20 -17.97
N LEU A 297 -2.47 6.71 -16.76
CA LEU A 297 -3.76 6.90 -16.09
C LEU A 297 -4.03 8.39 -15.83
N GLU A 298 -3.07 9.13 -15.29
CA GLU A 298 -3.20 10.56 -14.99
C GLU A 298 -3.45 11.40 -16.26
N GLU A 299 -2.82 11.03 -17.37
CA GLU A 299 -2.95 11.74 -18.65
C GLU A 299 -4.26 11.41 -19.38
N ASN A 300 -4.71 10.16 -19.34
CA ASN A 300 -5.80 9.68 -20.20
C ASN A 300 -7.15 9.54 -19.47
N CYS A 301 -7.17 9.32 -18.15
CA CYS A 301 -8.41 9.10 -17.41
C CYS A 301 -8.96 10.38 -16.75
N ARG A 302 -8.99 11.51 -17.46
CA ARG A 302 -9.41 12.83 -16.94
C ARG A 302 -10.88 12.92 -16.55
N HIS A 303 -11.70 11.95 -16.92
CA HIS A 303 -13.09 11.82 -16.51
C HIS A 303 -13.24 11.33 -15.06
N ALA A 304 -12.20 10.71 -14.49
CA ALA A 304 -12.14 10.18 -13.14
C ALA A 304 -11.22 11.00 -12.23
N ALA A 305 -11.40 10.89 -10.92
CA ALA A 305 -10.36 11.28 -9.98
C ALA A 305 -9.38 10.10 -9.83
N VAL A 306 -8.13 10.33 -10.21
CA VAL A 306 -7.08 9.32 -10.26
C VAL A 306 -6.14 9.51 -9.07
N PHE A 307 -5.94 8.44 -8.30
CA PHE A 307 -5.01 8.37 -7.17
C PHE A 307 -3.94 7.34 -7.50
N THR A 308 -2.69 7.79 -7.57
CA THR A 308 -1.57 6.95 -8.00
C THR A 308 -0.47 6.90 -6.95
N GLU A 309 0.09 5.71 -6.79
CA GLU A 309 1.39 5.45 -6.20
C GLU A 309 2.25 4.77 -7.26
N LYS A 310 3.38 5.39 -7.58
CA LYS A 310 4.27 5.01 -8.69
C LYS A 310 5.66 4.68 -8.17
N ALA A 311 6.56 4.29 -9.06
CA ALA A 311 7.97 4.07 -8.75
C ALA A 311 8.66 5.37 -8.30
N GLY A 312 9.65 5.22 -7.42
CA GLY A 312 10.47 6.32 -6.92
C GLY A 312 11.88 5.88 -6.56
N VAL A 313 12.75 6.84 -6.29
CA VAL A 313 14.15 6.61 -5.88
C VAL A 313 14.30 7.03 -4.42
N ASN A 314 14.16 6.07 -3.50
CA ASN A 314 14.33 6.32 -2.08
C ASN A 314 15.81 6.46 -1.72
N THR A 315 16.13 7.46 -0.90
CA THR A 315 17.52 7.83 -0.60
C THR A 315 17.83 7.71 0.90
N VAL A 316 19.09 7.39 1.20
CA VAL A 316 19.67 7.46 2.53
C VAL A 316 20.90 8.36 2.44
N ILE A 317 21.09 9.26 3.39
CA ILE A 317 22.30 10.05 3.54
C ILE A 317 22.99 9.62 4.82
N ILE A 318 24.28 9.34 4.75
CA ILE A 318 25.10 9.02 5.93
C ILE A 318 26.15 10.11 6.08
N ASP A 319 25.93 11.00 7.04
CA ASP A 319 26.84 12.07 7.43
C ASP A 319 27.68 11.67 8.64
N SER A 320 27.02 11.24 9.71
CA SER A 320 27.65 10.78 10.94
C SER A 320 26.69 9.91 11.76
N THR A 321 27.22 9.16 12.73
CA THR A 321 26.42 8.34 13.64
C THR A 321 27.14 8.05 14.94
N ASP A 322 26.44 8.07 16.07
CA ASP A 322 26.94 7.62 17.37
C ASP A 322 26.82 6.09 17.56
N ASP A 323 25.95 5.43 16.79
CA ASP A 323 25.74 3.97 16.81
C ASP A 323 25.99 3.34 15.43
N PRO A 324 27.26 3.22 15.00
CA PRO A 324 27.57 2.65 13.68
C PRO A 324 27.11 1.18 13.53
N LYS A 325 27.08 0.42 14.62
CA LYS A 325 26.60 -0.98 14.58
C LYS A 325 25.08 -1.05 14.42
N GLY A 326 24.36 -0.19 15.12
CA GLY A 326 22.90 -0.08 15.01
C GLY A 326 22.48 0.40 13.61
N MET A 327 23.15 1.43 13.07
CA MET A 327 22.96 1.92 11.71
C MET A 327 23.14 0.82 10.66
N VAL A 328 24.29 0.12 10.69
CA VAL A 328 24.57 -0.97 9.74
C VAL A 328 23.54 -2.08 9.84
N ARG A 329 23.13 -2.46 11.06
CA ARG A 329 22.11 -3.50 11.26
C ARG A 329 20.75 -3.06 10.71
N ASN A 330 20.34 -1.83 10.95
CA ASN A 330 19.09 -1.26 10.46
C ASN A 330 19.06 -1.20 8.93
N LEU A 331 20.13 -0.73 8.32
CA LEU A 331 20.25 -0.69 6.86
C LEU A 331 20.33 -2.11 6.27
N ALA A 332 21.09 -3.03 6.84
CA ALA A 332 21.16 -4.43 6.38
C ALA A 332 19.77 -5.08 6.34
N PHE A 333 18.94 -4.87 7.36
CA PHE A 333 17.55 -5.33 7.35
C PHE A 333 16.73 -4.62 6.25
N SER A 334 16.78 -3.29 6.17
CA SER A 334 16.01 -2.50 5.22
C SER A 334 16.33 -2.84 3.76
N LEU A 335 17.60 -3.16 3.45
CA LEU A 335 18.04 -3.57 2.11
C LEU A 335 17.70 -5.03 1.79
N SER A 336 17.48 -5.88 2.81
CA SER A 336 17.25 -7.31 2.64
C SER A 336 15.77 -7.69 2.65
N LEU A 337 14.94 -6.95 3.40
CA LEU A 337 13.52 -7.28 3.60
C LEU A 337 12.80 -7.42 2.25
N TYR A 338 12.18 -8.59 2.06
CA TYR A 338 11.46 -8.98 0.86
C TYR A 338 12.28 -8.78 -0.43
N SER A 339 13.59 -9.03 -0.37
CA SER A 339 14.52 -8.82 -1.49
C SER A 339 14.36 -7.44 -2.14
N GLY A 340 14.17 -6.39 -1.33
CA GLY A 340 14.02 -5.03 -1.81
C GLY A 340 12.80 -4.78 -2.72
N GLN A 341 11.80 -5.66 -2.74
CA GLN A 341 10.61 -5.54 -3.59
C GLN A 341 9.50 -4.71 -2.93
N MET A 342 9.89 -3.62 -2.29
CA MET A 342 9.01 -2.66 -1.64
C MET A 342 9.19 -1.28 -2.28
N CYS A 343 8.09 -0.56 -2.46
CA CYS A 343 8.09 0.82 -2.95
C CYS A 343 8.88 1.79 -2.04
N THR A 344 9.13 1.40 -0.79
CA THR A 344 9.85 2.17 0.23
C THR A 344 11.27 1.69 0.48
N THR A 345 11.78 0.67 -0.24
CA THR A 345 13.15 0.17 -0.06
C THR A 345 14.17 1.26 -0.40
N PRO A 346 15.17 1.53 0.47
CA PRO A 346 16.29 2.41 0.12
C PRO A 346 17.06 1.87 -1.08
N GLN A 347 17.29 2.70 -2.07
CA GLN A 347 18.04 2.31 -3.28
C GLN A 347 19.38 3.04 -3.37
N VAL A 348 19.42 4.33 -3.03
CA VAL A 348 20.60 5.16 -3.15
C VAL A 348 21.07 5.60 -1.77
N ILE A 349 22.30 5.28 -1.44
CA ILE A 349 22.94 5.63 -0.18
C ILE A 349 24.09 6.60 -0.49
N PHE A 350 23.90 7.87 -0.17
CA PHE A 350 24.93 8.92 -0.35
C PHE A 350 25.89 8.95 0.82
N VAL A 351 27.18 8.91 0.54
CA VAL A 351 28.25 8.98 1.54
C VAL A 351 29.32 9.98 1.06
N PRO A 352 29.75 10.94 1.90
CA PRO A 352 30.83 11.87 1.57
C PRO A 352 32.13 11.14 1.23
N LYS A 353 32.88 11.66 0.25
CA LYS A 353 34.14 11.07 -0.21
C LYS A 353 35.23 10.99 0.89
N ASP A 354 35.21 11.95 1.82
CA ASP A 354 36.15 12.00 2.95
C ASP A 354 35.70 11.08 4.11
N GLY A 355 34.56 10.38 3.94
CA GLY A 355 33.98 9.50 4.96
C GLY A 355 33.08 10.24 5.94
N ILE A 356 32.86 9.61 7.09
CA ILE A 356 31.92 10.06 8.13
C ILE A 356 32.56 10.02 9.52
N LYS A 357 31.94 10.66 10.51
CA LYS A 357 32.17 10.39 11.93
C LYS A 357 31.30 9.24 12.41
N ALA A 358 31.90 8.21 13.01
CA ALA A 358 31.18 7.03 13.49
C ALA A 358 31.65 6.67 14.92
N GLY A 359 30.79 6.84 15.93
CA GLY A 359 31.12 6.60 17.34
C GLY A 359 32.26 7.49 17.85
N GLY A 360 32.36 8.70 17.31
CA GLY A 360 33.43 9.66 17.67
C GLY A 360 34.74 9.54 16.88
N GLU A 361 34.89 8.50 16.06
CA GLU A 361 36.07 8.24 15.22
C GLU A 361 35.77 8.53 13.73
N ALA A 362 36.85 8.82 12.96
CA ALA A 362 36.74 8.99 11.52
C ALA A 362 36.64 7.61 10.84
N MET A 363 35.66 7.44 9.94
CA MET A 363 35.48 6.25 9.11
C MET A 363 35.51 6.70 7.64
N GLY A 364 36.53 6.33 6.89
CA GLY A 364 36.67 6.69 5.48
C GLY A 364 35.57 6.05 4.61
N PHE A 365 35.34 6.60 3.41
CA PHE A 365 34.33 6.13 2.47
C PHE A 365 34.39 4.60 2.25
N ASP A 366 35.57 4.06 1.95
CA ASP A 366 35.71 2.62 1.68
C ASP A 366 35.44 1.75 2.92
N GLN A 367 35.66 2.28 4.11
CA GLN A 367 35.31 1.60 5.36
C GLN A 367 33.79 1.60 5.59
N VAL A 368 33.08 2.66 5.22
CA VAL A 368 31.60 2.70 5.24
C VAL A 368 31.04 1.68 4.26
N VAL A 369 31.55 1.62 3.03
CA VAL A 369 31.18 0.63 2.02
C VAL A 369 31.39 -0.79 2.56
N ALA A 370 32.58 -1.08 3.11
CA ALA A 370 32.91 -2.38 3.66
C ALA A 370 32.01 -2.76 4.85
N ALA A 371 31.66 -1.79 5.72
CA ALA A 371 30.77 -2.01 6.86
C ALA A 371 29.34 -2.35 6.42
N LEU A 372 28.78 -1.63 5.44
CA LEU A 372 27.45 -1.90 4.91
C LEU A 372 27.40 -3.23 4.15
N ALA A 373 28.35 -3.49 3.27
CA ALA A 373 28.44 -4.75 2.53
C ALA A 373 28.61 -5.95 3.47
N GLY A 374 29.59 -5.89 4.39
CA GLY A 374 29.85 -6.96 5.35
C GLY A 374 28.69 -7.15 6.35
N GLY A 375 28.05 -6.07 6.79
CA GLY A 375 26.87 -6.13 7.65
C GLY A 375 25.68 -6.79 6.96
N THR A 376 25.44 -6.47 5.70
CA THR A 376 24.37 -7.07 4.88
C THR A 376 24.69 -8.55 4.59
N GLU A 377 25.91 -8.89 4.19
CA GLU A 377 26.32 -10.28 3.97
C GLU A 377 26.17 -11.13 5.24
N LYS A 378 26.62 -10.60 6.40
CA LYS A 378 26.44 -11.27 7.69
C LYS A 378 24.98 -11.45 8.06
N PHE A 379 24.14 -10.48 7.77
CA PHE A 379 22.71 -10.52 8.10
C PHE A 379 21.98 -11.66 7.39
N VAL A 380 22.35 -11.95 6.15
CA VAL A 380 21.78 -13.04 5.32
C VAL A 380 22.69 -14.27 5.22
N SER A 381 23.66 -14.43 6.13
CA SER A 381 24.65 -15.52 6.08
C SER A 381 24.09 -16.89 6.47
N ASP A 382 23.06 -16.93 7.31
CA ASP A 382 22.33 -18.14 7.68
C ASP A 382 21.17 -18.37 6.68
N PRO A 383 21.24 -19.39 5.81
CA PRO A 383 20.24 -19.60 4.77
C PRO A 383 18.81 -19.81 5.32
N GLU A 384 18.65 -20.48 6.46
CA GLU A 384 17.34 -20.75 7.06
C GLU A 384 16.66 -19.46 7.53
N ARG A 385 17.44 -18.55 8.10
CA ARG A 385 16.95 -17.22 8.53
C ARG A 385 16.84 -16.26 7.36
N ALA A 386 17.73 -16.32 6.39
CA ALA A 386 17.74 -15.44 5.24
C ALA A 386 16.47 -15.59 4.41
N VAL A 387 15.97 -16.80 4.16
CA VAL A 387 14.74 -17.04 3.39
C VAL A 387 13.50 -16.45 4.07
N GLU A 388 13.49 -16.38 5.42
CA GLU A 388 12.38 -15.79 6.19
C GLU A 388 12.35 -14.24 6.12
N VAL A 389 13.46 -13.62 5.71
CA VAL A 389 13.53 -12.15 5.49
C VAL A 389 13.42 -11.82 4.00
N LEU A 390 14.18 -12.55 3.17
CA LEU A 390 14.27 -12.26 1.74
C LEU A 390 12.98 -12.63 0.98
N GLY A 391 12.30 -13.71 1.39
CA GLY A 391 11.22 -14.28 0.57
C GLY A 391 11.76 -14.71 -0.81
N ALA A 392 10.91 -14.64 -1.83
CA ALA A 392 11.28 -14.99 -3.20
C ALA A 392 11.04 -13.81 -4.17
N ILE A 393 11.85 -13.73 -5.23
CA ILE A 393 11.69 -12.73 -6.29
C ILE A 393 10.41 -13.02 -7.07
N GLN A 394 9.49 -12.05 -7.11
CA GLN A 394 8.15 -12.20 -7.64
C GLN A 394 8.13 -12.43 -9.16
N SER A 395 8.98 -11.74 -9.93
CA SER A 395 8.93 -11.80 -11.39
C SER A 395 10.28 -12.06 -12.05
N ASP A 396 10.25 -12.66 -13.24
CA ASP A 396 11.46 -12.87 -14.06
C ASP A 396 12.08 -11.53 -14.48
N ALA A 397 11.28 -10.48 -14.65
CA ALA A 397 11.77 -9.14 -14.96
C ALA A 397 12.62 -8.57 -13.82
N THR A 398 12.24 -8.80 -12.56
CA THR A 398 13.03 -8.37 -11.39
C THR A 398 14.32 -9.19 -11.28
N LEU A 399 14.25 -10.50 -11.52
CA LEU A 399 15.43 -11.35 -11.53
C LEU A 399 16.43 -10.94 -12.63
N LYS A 400 15.92 -10.69 -13.83
CA LYS A 400 16.75 -10.18 -14.93
C LYS A 400 17.39 -8.83 -14.60
N ARG A 401 16.64 -7.91 -14.02
CA ARG A 401 17.15 -6.59 -13.57
C ARG A 401 18.29 -6.74 -12.57
N LEU A 402 18.16 -7.67 -11.61
CA LEU A 402 19.21 -7.96 -10.65
C LEU A 402 20.49 -8.46 -11.35
N GLN A 403 20.36 -9.35 -12.32
CA GLN A 403 21.49 -9.88 -13.09
C GLN A 403 22.17 -8.77 -13.93
N ASP A 404 21.37 -7.96 -14.64
CA ASP A 404 21.88 -6.89 -15.48
C ASP A 404 22.54 -5.76 -14.65
N ALA A 405 22.02 -5.49 -13.46
CA ALA A 405 22.53 -4.42 -12.59
C ALA A 405 23.98 -4.66 -12.12
N ALA A 406 24.42 -5.89 -12.00
CA ALA A 406 25.79 -6.21 -11.60
C ALA A 406 26.87 -5.63 -12.54
N SER A 407 26.51 -5.31 -13.79
CA SER A 407 27.42 -4.71 -14.78
C SER A 407 27.42 -3.17 -14.76
N LEU A 408 26.56 -2.51 -13.97
CA LEU A 408 26.40 -1.05 -14.01
C LEU A 408 27.56 -0.30 -13.34
N ALA A 409 28.20 -0.91 -12.32
CA ALA A 409 29.24 -0.26 -11.54
C ALA A 409 30.11 -1.29 -10.76
N THR A 410 30.98 -0.79 -9.90
CA THR A 410 31.80 -1.65 -9.02
C THR A 410 30.92 -2.35 -8.01
N VAL A 411 31.06 -3.69 -7.93
CA VAL A 411 30.29 -4.53 -7.01
C VAL A 411 30.99 -4.56 -5.64
N ALA A 412 30.34 -4.03 -4.61
CA ALA A 412 30.79 -4.15 -3.22
C ALA A 412 30.26 -5.42 -2.54
N LEU A 413 29.04 -5.86 -2.86
CA LEU A 413 28.45 -7.11 -2.40
C LEU A 413 27.74 -7.79 -3.60
N PRO A 414 28.22 -8.93 -4.07
CA PRO A 414 27.55 -9.67 -5.13
C PRO A 414 26.30 -10.38 -4.60
N SER A 415 25.23 -10.34 -5.38
CA SER A 415 24.04 -11.15 -5.10
C SER A 415 24.32 -12.63 -5.36
N LYS A 416 23.79 -13.49 -4.49
CA LYS A 416 23.91 -14.95 -4.56
C LYS A 416 22.52 -15.57 -4.47
N ALA A 417 22.27 -16.63 -5.23
CA ALA A 417 21.09 -17.46 -5.06
C ALA A 417 21.21 -18.26 -3.74
N ILE A 418 20.10 -18.38 -3.02
CA ILE A 418 19.99 -19.19 -1.80
C ILE A 418 18.97 -20.30 -2.03
N ALA A 419 19.34 -21.54 -1.71
CA ALA A 419 18.40 -22.65 -1.72
C ALA A 419 17.40 -22.52 -0.55
N HIS A 420 16.11 -22.56 -0.88
CA HIS A 420 15.07 -22.52 0.15
C HIS A 420 14.84 -23.93 0.70
N PRO A 421 14.85 -24.14 2.04
CA PRO A 421 14.79 -25.48 2.63
C PRO A 421 13.50 -26.25 2.33
N LYS A 422 12.39 -25.53 2.11
CA LYS A 422 11.08 -26.15 1.82
C LYS A 422 10.64 -26.05 0.35
N PHE A 423 11.22 -25.14 -0.42
CA PHE A 423 10.81 -24.84 -1.80
C PHE A 423 12.04 -24.79 -2.70
N PRO A 424 12.48 -25.94 -3.25
CA PRO A 424 13.74 -26.02 -4.02
C PRO A 424 13.75 -25.13 -5.28
N ASP A 425 12.58 -24.81 -5.85
CA ASP A 425 12.45 -23.97 -7.03
C ASP A 425 12.19 -22.48 -6.71
N ALA A 426 12.28 -22.08 -5.43
CA ALA A 426 12.08 -20.70 -5.02
C ALA A 426 13.20 -19.79 -5.53
N ARG A 427 12.82 -18.62 -6.03
CA ARG A 427 13.76 -17.61 -6.56
C ARG A 427 14.29 -16.69 -5.46
N VAL A 428 15.11 -17.23 -4.55
CA VAL A 428 15.67 -16.46 -3.43
C VAL A 428 17.07 -15.94 -3.78
N HIS A 429 17.27 -14.62 -3.63
CA HIS A 429 18.55 -13.96 -3.90
C HIS A 429 18.92 -12.98 -2.79
N THR A 430 20.20 -12.93 -2.44
CA THR A 430 20.75 -11.94 -1.50
C THR A 430 20.83 -10.56 -2.17
N PRO A 431 20.92 -9.45 -1.39
CA PRO A 431 21.13 -8.13 -1.94
C PRO A 431 22.40 -7.99 -2.78
N LEU A 432 22.31 -7.16 -3.83
CA LEU A 432 23.42 -6.62 -4.61
C LEU A 432 23.70 -5.21 -4.13
N ILE A 433 24.98 -4.92 -3.77
CA ILE A 433 25.39 -3.55 -3.44
C ILE A 433 26.45 -3.11 -4.44
N LEU A 434 26.19 -1.97 -5.08
CA LEU A 434 27.07 -1.33 -6.06
C LEU A 434 27.70 -0.06 -5.47
N VAL A 435 28.87 0.32 -5.97
CA VAL A 435 29.53 1.61 -5.64
C VAL A 435 29.60 2.45 -6.91
N MET A 436 29.17 3.69 -6.82
CA MET A 436 29.13 4.66 -7.92
C MET A 436 29.68 6.01 -7.50
N ASP A 437 30.05 6.83 -8.47
CA ASP A 437 30.37 8.25 -8.26
C ASP A 437 29.12 9.12 -8.46
N ALA A 438 29.11 10.32 -7.88
CA ALA A 438 28.04 11.31 -8.02
C ALA A 438 27.72 11.69 -9.47
N LYS A 439 28.69 11.54 -10.39
CA LYS A 439 28.51 11.80 -11.83
C LYS A 439 27.66 10.74 -12.56
N ASP A 440 27.49 9.57 -11.97
CA ASP A 440 26.74 8.44 -12.57
C ASP A 440 25.23 8.54 -12.33
N GLU A 441 24.67 9.76 -12.24
CA GLU A 441 23.25 9.99 -11.94
C GLU A 441 22.30 9.33 -12.96
N ASP A 442 22.70 9.20 -14.21
CA ASP A 442 21.96 8.47 -15.23
C ASP A 442 21.73 6.99 -14.86
N LYS A 443 22.58 6.40 -14.02
CA LYS A 443 22.47 5.02 -13.56
C LYS A 443 21.70 4.90 -12.26
N TYR A 444 22.02 5.72 -11.23
CA TYR A 444 21.37 5.64 -9.92
C TYR A 444 20.09 6.49 -9.81
N GLY A 445 19.86 7.43 -10.69
CA GLY A 445 18.68 8.31 -10.70
C GLY A 445 17.41 7.67 -11.29
N ARG A 446 17.31 6.35 -11.25
CA ARG A 446 16.13 5.58 -11.67
C ARG A 446 15.86 4.43 -10.72
N GLU A 447 14.60 4.06 -10.55
CA GLU A 447 14.26 2.90 -9.74
C GLU A 447 14.81 1.60 -10.35
N LEU A 448 15.57 0.85 -9.55
CA LEU A 448 16.00 -0.52 -9.84
C LEU A 448 15.28 -1.48 -8.88
N PHE A 449 13.97 -1.63 -9.04
CA PHE A 449 13.11 -2.40 -8.15
C PHE A 449 13.60 -3.85 -7.98
N GLY A 450 13.91 -4.23 -6.73
CA GLY A 450 14.48 -5.52 -6.36
C GLY A 450 15.63 -5.36 -5.36
N PRO A 451 16.40 -6.43 -5.07
CA PRO A 451 17.48 -6.42 -4.08
C PRO A 451 18.74 -5.73 -4.62
N ILE A 452 18.62 -4.48 -5.02
CA ILE A 452 19.68 -3.69 -5.67
C ILE A 452 19.81 -2.36 -4.94
N SER A 453 20.99 -2.06 -4.41
CA SER A 453 21.29 -0.79 -3.73
C SER A 453 22.63 -0.23 -4.22
N MET A 454 22.74 1.10 -4.21
CA MET A 454 23.89 1.83 -4.73
C MET A 454 24.43 2.77 -3.67
N ILE A 455 25.70 2.59 -3.31
CA ILE A 455 26.43 3.54 -2.44
C ILE A 455 27.11 4.54 -3.36
N VAL A 456 26.70 5.79 -3.27
CA VAL A 456 27.17 6.88 -4.15
C VAL A 456 28.12 7.78 -3.38
N LYS A 457 29.34 7.90 -3.91
CA LYS A 457 30.37 8.81 -3.38
C LYS A 457 30.06 10.24 -3.81
N VAL A 458 29.90 11.14 -2.85
CA VAL A 458 29.58 12.55 -3.07
C VAL A 458 30.66 13.46 -2.47
N ASP A 459 30.69 14.73 -2.88
CA ASP A 459 31.72 15.68 -2.42
C ASP A 459 31.59 16.04 -0.92
N SER A 460 30.33 16.14 -0.43
CA SER A 460 30.03 16.50 0.96
C SER A 460 28.62 16.12 1.34
N THR A 461 28.24 16.26 2.60
CA THR A 461 26.85 16.10 3.08
C THR A 461 25.91 17.11 2.42
N ALA A 462 26.33 18.34 2.18
CA ALA A 462 25.54 19.34 1.46
C ALA A 462 25.28 18.92 -0.01
N ASP A 463 26.27 18.33 -0.70
CA ASP A 463 26.09 17.75 -2.04
C ASP A 463 25.11 16.54 -2.00
N ALA A 464 25.22 15.69 -0.97
CA ALA A 464 24.29 14.58 -0.76
C ALA A 464 22.84 15.07 -0.60
N LEU A 465 22.60 16.07 0.23
CA LEU A 465 21.27 16.67 0.45
C LEU A 465 20.71 17.27 -0.83
N ALA A 466 21.50 18.03 -1.56
CA ALA A 466 21.08 18.65 -2.82
C ALA A 466 20.68 17.60 -3.87
N ARG A 467 21.48 16.53 -4.01
CA ARG A 467 21.20 15.43 -4.94
C ARG A 467 19.96 14.63 -4.53
N ALA A 468 19.86 14.25 -3.25
CA ALA A 468 18.73 13.50 -2.74
C ALA A 468 17.41 14.27 -2.92
N ALA A 469 17.37 15.54 -2.52
CA ALA A 469 16.21 16.41 -2.73
C ALA A 469 15.90 16.62 -4.23
N GLY A 470 16.93 16.75 -5.07
CA GLY A 470 16.81 16.83 -6.53
C GLY A 470 16.18 15.57 -7.14
N LEU A 471 16.59 14.38 -6.71
CA LEU A 471 16.01 13.11 -7.13
C LEU A 471 14.52 13.00 -6.72
N VAL A 472 14.19 13.39 -5.48
CA VAL A 472 12.80 13.42 -5.01
C VAL A 472 11.94 14.30 -5.90
N LYS A 473 12.40 15.54 -6.19
CA LYS A 473 11.67 16.51 -7.02
C LYS A 473 11.48 16.03 -8.47
N THR A 474 12.44 15.28 -9.02
CA THR A 474 12.45 14.92 -10.46
C THR A 474 11.99 13.48 -10.74
N LYS A 475 12.30 12.55 -9.85
CA LYS A 475 12.01 11.11 -10.00
C LYS A 475 10.94 10.61 -9.04
N GLY A 476 10.71 11.34 -7.95
CA GLY A 476 9.87 10.94 -6.85
C GLY A 476 10.58 10.01 -5.86
N ALA A 477 10.07 9.99 -4.63
CA ALA A 477 10.41 9.04 -3.59
C ALA A 477 9.25 8.91 -2.60
N LEU A 478 9.13 7.76 -1.94
CA LEU A 478 8.17 7.56 -0.85
C LEU A 478 8.82 7.81 0.51
N THR A 479 10.13 7.56 0.62
CA THR A 479 10.89 7.71 1.87
C THR A 479 12.26 8.32 1.60
N ALA A 480 12.78 9.03 2.60
CA ALA A 480 14.17 9.43 2.71
C ALA A 480 14.67 9.14 4.13
N ALA A 481 15.98 8.90 4.28
CA ALA A 481 16.59 8.74 5.59
C ALA A 481 17.90 9.52 5.70
N LEU A 482 18.22 9.95 6.91
CA LEU A 482 19.46 10.61 7.28
C LEU A 482 20.04 9.98 8.54
N TYR A 483 21.35 9.79 8.54
CA TYR A 483 22.14 9.54 9.74
C TYR A 483 23.07 10.74 9.94
N SER A 484 22.87 11.50 11.00
CA SER A 484 23.70 12.62 11.40
C SER A 484 23.61 12.88 12.89
N THR A 485 24.72 13.26 13.49
CA THR A 485 24.82 13.76 14.87
C THR A 485 24.89 15.28 14.94
N ASP A 486 24.96 15.96 13.78
CA ASP A 486 24.99 17.42 13.67
C ASP A 486 23.54 17.96 13.55
N ALA A 487 23.14 18.80 14.52
CA ALA A 487 21.80 19.37 14.59
C ALA A 487 21.51 20.28 13.38
N GLN A 488 22.51 21.00 12.83
CA GLN A 488 22.31 21.86 11.67
C GLN A 488 22.06 21.01 10.40
N VAL A 489 22.80 19.92 10.21
CA VAL A 489 22.59 18.99 9.11
C VAL A 489 21.21 18.37 9.18
N ILE A 490 20.72 18.05 10.40
CA ILE A 490 19.35 17.50 10.58
C ILE A 490 18.31 18.55 10.20
N GLU A 491 18.47 19.81 10.64
CA GLU A 491 17.55 20.91 10.30
C GLU A 491 17.54 21.18 8.79
N ASP A 492 18.72 21.30 8.17
CA ASP A 492 18.87 21.50 6.72
C ASP A 492 18.20 20.37 5.92
N ALA A 493 18.33 19.12 6.40
CA ALA A 493 17.67 17.96 5.76
C ALA A 493 16.15 18.01 5.93
N GLN A 494 15.65 18.37 7.12
CA GLN A 494 14.20 18.52 7.34
C GLN A 494 13.62 19.55 6.38
N ASP A 495 14.24 20.71 6.24
CA ASP A 495 13.80 21.76 5.33
C ASP A 495 13.85 21.30 3.87
N ALA A 496 14.96 20.69 3.43
CA ALA A 496 15.13 20.24 2.06
C ALA A 496 14.11 19.16 1.66
N PHE A 497 13.81 18.20 2.54
CA PHE A 497 12.87 17.12 2.24
C PHE A 497 11.41 17.53 2.43
N VAL A 498 11.10 18.48 3.32
CA VAL A 498 9.78 19.13 3.36
C VAL A 498 9.51 19.85 2.04
N GLU A 499 10.48 20.64 1.55
CA GLU A 499 10.36 21.32 0.25
C GLU A 499 10.26 20.34 -0.93
N ALA A 500 10.98 19.21 -0.86
CA ALA A 500 10.91 18.17 -1.89
C ALA A 500 9.63 17.30 -1.79
N GLY A 501 8.90 17.36 -0.69
CA GLY A 501 7.64 16.66 -0.47
C GLY A 501 7.79 15.17 -0.16
N VAL A 502 8.79 14.77 0.63
CA VAL A 502 9.00 13.38 1.04
C VAL A 502 9.16 13.25 2.56
N ALA A 503 8.68 12.12 3.12
CA ALA A 503 8.88 11.80 4.53
C ALA A 503 10.35 11.48 4.83
N LEU A 504 10.89 12.09 5.91
CA LEU A 504 12.26 11.89 6.36
C LEU A 504 12.30 11.09 7.66
N SER A 505 13.16 10.08 7.71
CA SER A 505 13.52 9.34 8.92
C SER A 505 14.94 9.71 9.34
N VAL A 506 15.15 10.00 10.63
CA VAL A 506 16.47 10.42 11.14
C VAL A 506 16.96 9.42 12.18
N ASN A 507 18.22 8.95 12.01
CA ASN A 507 18.95 8.11 12.97
C ASN A 507 18.24 6.82 13.41
N LEU A 508 17.57 6.13 12.49
CA LEU A 508 16.90 4.86 12.80
C LEU A 508 17.94 3.75 13.01
N THR A 509 18.12 3.29 14.24
CA THR A 509 19.08 2.24 14.61
C THR A 509 18.48 1.05 15.34
N GLY A 510 17.23 1.16 15.81
CA GLY A 510 16.51 0.13 16.56
C GLY A 510 15.60 -0.73 15.71
N GLY A 511 14.44 -1.09 16.26
CA GLY A 511 13.38 -1.91 15.62
C GLY A 511 12.41 -1.12 14.74
N VAL A 512 12.74 0.10 14.35
CA VAL A 512 11.98 0.94 13.40
C VAL A 512 12.82 1.10 12.15
N PHE A 513 12.23 0.87 10.99
CA PHE A 513 12.94 0.81 9.72
C PHE A 513 12.33 1.80 8.71
N VAL A 514 13.16 2.43 7.89
CA VAL A 514 12.76 3.46 6.93
C VAL A 514 11.73 2.95 5.91
N ASN A 515 11.76 1.68 5.59
CA ASN A 515 10.86 1.05 4.62
C ASN A 515 9.55 0.52 5.23
N GLN A 516 9.28 0.81 6.50
CA GLN A 516 8.03 0.43 7.18
C GLN A 516 7.26 1.67 7.62
N SER A 517 5.93 1.58 7.55
CA SER A 517 5.04 2.63 8.03
C SER A 517 3.78 2.02 8.66
N ALA A 518 3.40 2.51 9.84
CA ALA A 518 2.23 2.05 10.57
C ALA A 518 1.02 2.95 10.23
N ALA A 519 -0.12 2.33 9.94
CA ALA A 519 -1.38 3.05 9.80
C ALA A 519 -1.68 3.88 11.06
N PHE A 520 -2.43 4.95 10.90
CA PHE A 520 -2.73 5.95 11.93
C PHE A 520 -1.54 6.77 12.42
N SER A 521 -0.32 6.20 12.45
CA SER A 521 0.90 6.90 12.89
C SER A 521 1.63 7.58 11.74
N ASP A 522 1.84 6.85 10.65
CA ASP A 522 2.64 7.32 9.52
C ASP A 522 1.78 7.50 8.27
N PHE A 523 2.08 8.54 7.48
CA PHE A 523 1.56 8.65 6.12
C PHE A 523 2.42 7.81 5.17
N HIS A 524 1.77 7.14 4.21
CA HIS A 524 2.45 6.45 3.14
C HIS A 524 2.37 7.27 1.86
N GLY A 525 3.51 7.82 1.44
CA GLY A 525 3.54 8.86 0.43
C GLY A 525 2.99 10.20 0.95
N THR A 526 3.19 11.26 0.20
CA THR A 526 2.75 12.61 0.59
C THR A 526 1.80 13.24 -0.41
N GLY A 527 1.79 12.76 -1.66
CA GLY A 527 1.12 13.41 -2.77
C GLY A 527 1.80 14.68 -3.28
N ALA A 528 3.02 14.99 -2.81
CA ALA A 528 3.72 16.22 -3.10
C ALA A 528 4.96 16.04 -4.00
N ASN A 529 5.22 14.82 -4.49
CA ASN A 529 6.31 14.53 -5.42
C ASN A 529 5.87 13.50 -6.48
N PRO A 530 6.64 13.30 -7.56
CA PRO A 530 6.21 12.45 -8.68
C PRO A 530 5.92 10.98 -8.37
N ALA A 531 6.35 10.43 -7.22
CA ALA A 531 6.09 9.04 -6.87
C ALA A 531 4.62 8.77 -6.50
N CYS A 532 3.90 9.78 -6.04
CA CYS A 532 2.48 9.66 -5.72
C CYS A 532 1.76 11.01 -5.82
N ASN A 533 0.48 10.98 -6.17
CA ASN A 533 -0.38 12.18 -6.18
C ASN A 533 -1.34 12.26 -5.00
N ALA A 534 -1.24 11.33 -4.05
CA ALA A 534 -2.03 11.29 -2.82
C ALA A 534 -1.25 10.57 -1.70
N ALA A 535 -1.56 10.89 -0.45
CA ALA A 535 -1.10 10.11 0.71
C ALA A 535 -2.05 8.93 0.97
N LEU A 536 -1.52 7.79 1.34
CA LEU A 536 -2.30 6.65 1.81
C LEU A 536 -2.15 6.50 3.34
N CYS A 537 -3.07 6.96 4.20
CA CYS A 537 -4.28 7.67 3.83
C CYS A 537 -4.34 9.01 4.59
N ASP A 538 -4.97 10.00 4.03
CA ASP A 538 -5.28 11.26 4.71
C ASP A 538 -6.70 11.76 4.39
N LEU A 539 -7.07 12.92 4.92
CA LEU A 539 -8.38 13.51 4.64
C LEU A 539 -8.56 13.88 3.15
N ALA A 540 -7.53 14.36 2.48
CA ALA A 540 -7.58 14.73 1.07
C ALA A 540 -7.83 13.51 0.16
N PHE A 541 -7.24 12.37 0.50
CA PHE A 541 -7.46 11.10 -0.20
C PHE A 541 -8.92 10.66 -0.19
N VAL A 542 -9.65 10.87 0.92
CA VAL A 542 -11.05 10.43 1.06
C VAL A 542 -12.06 11.49 0.68
N ALA A 543 -11.81 12.77 0.96
CA ALA A 543 -12.79 13.85 0.82
C ALA A 543 -13.22 14.09 -0.65
N ASN A 544 -12.34 13.80 -1.61
CA ASN A 544 -12.66 13.94 -3.02
C ASN A 544 -13.57 12.82 -3.59
N ARG A 545 -13.91 11.79 -2.78
CA ARG A 545 -14.68 10.61 -3.22
C ARG A 545 -16.19 10.75 -3.04
N PHE A 546 -16.67 11.80 -2.37
CA PHE A 546 -18.09 12.05 -2.18
C PHE A 546 -18.47 13.51 -2.45
N ARG A 547 -19.78 13.77 -2.50
CA ARG A 547 -20.38 15.11 -2.62
C ARG A 547 -21.55 15.20 -1.67
N VAL A 548 -21.95 16.42 -1.34
CA VAL A 548 -23.14 16.71 -0.54
C VAL A 548 -24.18 17.41 -1.42
N VAL A 549 -25.38 16.84 -1.48
CA VAL A 549 -26.51 17.42 -2.23
C VAL A 549 -27.54 17.93 -1.23
N GLN A 550 -27.91 19.20 -1.39
CA GLN A 550 -28.86 19.87 -0.51
C GLN A 550 -30.27 19.88 -1.11
N SER A 551 -31.28 19.64 -0.28
CA SER A 551 -32.67 20.02 -0.54
C SER A 551 -33.17 21.03 0.49
N ARG A 552 -34.17 21.85 0.11
CA ARG A 552 -34.75 22.89 0.95
C ARG A 552 -36.27 22.88 0.77
N ILE A 553 -37.00 22.92 1.88
CA ILE A 553 -38.45 22.93 1.90
C ILE A 553 -38.91 24.12 2.77
N PRO A 554 -39.64 25.11 2.22
CA PRO A 554 -40.23 26.16 3.03
C PRO A 554 -41.19 25.58 4.07
N VAL A 555 -41.11 26.07 5.30
CA VAL A 555 -42.04 25.71 6.36
C VAL A 555 -43.10 26.83 6.42
N ALA A 556 -44.36 26.46 6.32
CA ALA A 556 -45.45 27.42 6.47
C ALA A 556 -45.40 28.07 7.85
N ALA A 557 -45.59 29.38 7.89
CA ALA A 557 -45.58 30.17 9.13
C ALA A 557 -46.76 29.80 10.05
#